data_c1ea48064140338a4136673142f4cff6
#
_entry.id   c1ea48064140338a4136673142f4cff6
#
_cell.length_a   1.000
_cell.length_b   1.000
_cell.length_c   1.000
_cell.angle_alpha   90.00
_cell.angle_beta   90.00
_cell.angle_gamma   90.00
#
_symmetry.space_group_name_H-M   'P 1'
#
loop_
_entity.id
_entity.type
_entity.pdbx_description
1 polymer ?
#
loop_
_entity_poly.entity_id
_entity_poly.type
_entity_poly.pdbx_seq_one_letter_code
_entity_poly.pdbx_strand_id
1 'polypeptide(L)'
;MDTVGLLWRHEAQEPPRRGRPPKLTTDQVVAAAIAVADRAGLSFTLRDIAAALDAPVMSLYSYVDSREQLLELMVDQCRLDMAHTDQDGGWTERLGAVAADNARLFDGHPWLADIESERAILGPGTLAKYERELGAVQS
;
A
#
# COMPACT_ATOMS: atom_id res chain seq x y z
N MET A 1 9.28 -14.11 6.28
CA MET A 1 9.64 -12.80 5.68
C MET A 1 9.27 -11.70 6.65
N ASP A 2 10.13 -10.72 6.75
CA ASP A 2 9.93 -9.58 7.62
C ASP A 2 9.02 -8.55 6.94
N THR A 3 7.93 -8.15 7.61
CA THR A 3 6.98 -7.17 7.07
C THR A 3 7.65 -5.82 6.82
N VAL A 4 8.50 -5.36 7.75
CA VAL A 4 9.20 -4.08 7.59
C VAL A 4 10.12 -4.14 6.37
N GLY A 5 10.85 -5.24 6.19
CA GLY A 5 11.69 -5.43 5.00
C GLY A 5 10.90 -5.39 3.71
N LEU A 6 9.71 -5.99 3.68
CA LEU A 6 8.83 -5.95 2.51
C LEU A 6 8.26 -4.55 2.25
N LEU A 7 7.91 -3.80 3.30
CA LEU A 7 7.44 -2.43 3.16
C LEU A 7 8.52 -1.52 2.54
N TRP A 8 9.77 -1.72 2.93
CA TRP A 8 10.92 -0.91 2.46
C TRP A 8 11.68 -1.53 1.29
N ARG A 9 11.08 -2.48 0.57
CA ARG A 9 11.72 -3.23 -0.51
C ARG A 9 12.30 -2.38 -1.64
N HIS A 10 11.73 -1.22 -1.87
CA HIS A 10 12.19 -0.31 -2.94
C HIS A 10 13.43 0.47 -2.55
N GLU A 11 13.66 0.64 -1.25
CA GLU A 11 14.84 1.35 -0.74
C GLU A 11 16.08 0.45 -0.69
N ALA A 12 15.87 -0.87 -0.55
CA ALA A 12 16.92 -1.86 -0.53
C ALA A 12 17.04 -2.50 -1.92
N GLN A 13 17.63 -1.77 -2.88
CA GLN A 13 17.83 -2.29 -4.23
C GLN A 13 18.95 -3.32 -4.25
N GLU A 14 18.57 -4.58 -4.36
CA GLU A 14 19.55 -5.62 -4.70
C GLU A 14 19.85 -5.54 -6.19
N PRO A 15 21.13 -5.75 -6.61
CA PRO A 15 21.45 -5.83 -8.03
C PRO A 15 20.66 -6.98 -8.67
N PRO A 16 20.22 -6.82 -9.93
CA PRO A 16 19.48 -7.88 -10.60
C PRO A 16 20.29 -9.18 -10.62
N ARG A 17 19.65 -10.25 -10.16
CA ARG A 17 20.27 -11.58 -10.21
C ARG A 17 20.45 -12.00 -11.68
N ARG A 18 21.60 -12.55 -11.99
CA ARG A 18 21.82 -13.20 -13.28
C ARG A 18 20.90 -14.42 -13.37
N GLY A 19 20.06 -14.49 -14.42
CA GLY A 19 19.17 -15.61 -14.66
C GLY A 19 17.80 -15.15 -15.13
N ARG A 20 16.85 -16.09 -15.20
CA ARG A 20 15.47 -15.79 -15.57
C ARG A 20 14.87 -14.80 -14.57
N PRO A 21 14.27 -13.69 -15.04
CA PRO A 21 13.49 -12.85 -14.13
C PRO A 21 12.41 -13.68 -13.47
N PRO A 22 12.14 -13.48 -12.18
CA PRO A 22 11.02 -14.17 -11.53
C PRO A 22 9.72 -13.87 -12.27
N LYS A 23 8.82 -14.86 -12.39
CA LYS A 23 7.53 -14.70 -13.07
C LYS A 23 6.65 -13.67 -12.40
N LEU A 24 6.81 -13.49 -11.08
CA LEU A 24 6.07 -12.51 -10.28
C LEU A 24 7.05 -11.69 -9.47
N THR A 25 6.55 -10.53 -9.03
CA THR A 25 7.24 -9.68 -8.05
C THR A 25 6.28 -9.39 -6.91
N THR A 26 6.82 -8.99 -5.76
CA THR A 26 5.98 -8.52 -4.65
C THR A 26 5.08 -7.37 -5.09
N ASP A 27 5.59 -6.46 -5.91
CA ASP A 27 4.79 -5.34 -6.43
C ASP A 27 3.59 -5.80 -7.25
N GLN A 28 3.75 -6.82 -8.07
CA GLN A 28 2.65 -7.39 -8.86
C GLN A 28 1.60 -8.03 -7.97
N VAL A 29 2.03 -8.74 -6.92
CA VAL A 29 1.10 -9.34 -5.95
C VAL A 29 0.33 -8.24 -5.22
N VAL A 30 0.99 -7.21 -4.74
CA VAL A 30 0.35 -6.08 -4.05
C VAL A 30 -0.62 -5.35 -4.98
N ALA A 31 -0.21 -5.06 -6.21
CA ALA A 31 -1.06 -4.37 -7.19
C ALA A 31 -2.32 -5.18 -7.51
N ALA A 32 -2.18 -6.49 -7.71
CA ALA A 32 -3.32 -7.38 -7.97
C ALA A 32 -4.26 -7.42 -6.77
N ALA A 33 -3.72 -7.46 -5.55
CA ALA A 33 -4.51 -7.47 -4.33
C ALA A 33 -5.31 -6.18 -4.16
N ILE A 34 -4.70 -5.04 -4.42
CA ILE A 34 -5.38 -3.74 -4.38
C ILE A 34 -6.53 -3.71 -5.40
N ALA A 35 -6.28 -4.16 -6.63
CA ALA A 35 -7.31 -4.19 -7.68
C ALA A 35 -8.48 -5.10 -7.29
N VAL A 36 -8.21 -6.26 -6.70
CA VAL A 36 -9.26 -7.17 -6.22
C VAL A 36 -10.05 -6.53 -5.08
N ALA A 37 -9.37 -5.90 -4.11
CA ALA A 37 -10.04 -5.24 -2.99
C ALA A 37 -10.87 -4.04 -3.45
N ASP A 38 -10.42 -3.31 -4.46
CA ASP A 38 -11.19 -2.19 -5.03
C ASP A 38 -12.52 -2.64 -5.62
N ARG A 39 -12.58 -3.88 -6.14
CA ARG A 39 -13.81 -4.44 -6.72
C ARG A 39 -14.68 -5.16 -5.70
N ALA A 40 -14.06 -5.91 -4.78
CA ALA A 40 -14.75 -6.88 -3.92
C ALA A 40 -14.67 -6.55 -2.43
N GLY A 41 -13.96 -5.50 -2.04
CA GLY A 41 -13.73 -5.19 -0.63
C GLY A 41 -12.78 -6.18 0.03
N LEU A 42 -12.83 -6.27 1.35
CA LEU A 42 -11.91 -7.09 2.14
C LEU A 42 -12.28 -8.57 2.23
N SER A 43 -13.33 -9.00 1.54
CA SER A 43 -13.73 -10.41 1.53
C SER A 43 -12.86 -11.30 0.64
N PHE A 44 -11.87 -10.73 -0.05
CA PHE A 44 -10.99 -11.49 -0.94
C PHE A 44 -10.16 -12.51 -0.17
N THR A 45 -9.76 -13.58 -0.88
CA THR A 45 -8.84 -14.60 -0.39
C THR A 45 -7.55 -14.56 -1.20
N LEU A 46 -6.50 -15.25 -0.71
CA LEU A 46 -5.27 -15.39 -1.49
C LEU A 46 -5.51 -16.12 -2.81
N ARG A 47 -6.52 -17.01 -2.85
CA ARG A 47 -6.93 -17.69 -4.10
C ARG A 47 -7.45 -16.70 -5.14
N ASP A 48 -8.19 -15.69 -4.69
CA ASP A 48 -8.70 -14.64 -5.59
C ASP A 48 -7.54 -13.87 -6.22
N ILE A 49 -6.52 -13.55 -5.43
CA ILE A 49 -5.33 -12.85 -5.92
C ILE A 49 -4.56 -13.75 -6.91
N ALA A 50 -4.37 -15.02 -6.57
CA ALA A 50 -3.69 -15.97 -7.44
C ALA A 50 -4.41 -16.12 -8.77
N ALA A 51 -5.75 -16.19 -8.74
CA ALA A 51 -6.55 -16.26 -9.96
C ALA A 51 -6.38 -15.01 -10.83
N ALA A 52 -6.34 -13.83 -10.20
CA ALA A 52 -6.11 -12.57 -10.92
C ALA A 52 -4.72 -12.50 -11.58
N LEU A 53 -3.74 -13.19 -11.00
CA LEU A 53 -2.37 -13.25 -11.50
C LEU A 53 -2.11 -14.45 -12.41
N ASP A 54 -3.11 -15.32 -12.60
CA ASP A 54 -2.97 -16.59 -13.31
C ASP A 54 -1.79 -17.42 -12.76
N ALA A 55 -1.74 -17.54 -11.43
CA ALA A 55 -0.66 -18.21 -10.73
C ALA A 55 -1.21 -19.21 -9.70
N PRO A 56 -0.45 -20.27 -9.36
CA PRO A 56 -0.86 -21.16 -8.27
C PRO A 56 -0.86 -20.39 -6.93
N VAL A 57 -1.88 -20.66 -6.09
CA VAL A 57 -1.99 -19.96 -4.80
C VAL A 57 -0.73 -20.18 -3.93
N MET A 58 -0.13 -21.34 -3.99
CA MET A 58 1.07 -21.63 -3.19
C MET A 58 2.28 -20.78 -3.58
N SER A 59 2.32 -20.28 -4.82
CA SER A 59 3.42 -19.40 -5.24
C SER A 59 3.39 -18.04 -4.54
N LEU A 60 2.22 -17.59 -4.06
CA LEU A 60 2.10 -16.32 -3.36
C LEU A 60 2.86 -16.31 -2.03
N TYR A 61 3.00 -17.48 -1.39
CA TYR A 61 3.72 -17.60 -0.12
C TYR A 61 5.21 -17.36 -0.24
N SER A 62 5.74 -17.28 -1.46
CA SER A 62 7.11 -16.81 -1.72
C SER A 62 7.25 -15.30 -1.61
N TYR A 63 6.13 -14.57 -1.62
CA TYR A 63 6.12 -13.10 -1.62
C TYR A 63 5.54 -12.50 -0.36
N VAL A 64 4.55 -13.17 0.24
CA VAL A 64 3.92 -12.75 1.49
C VAL A 64 3.64 -13.97 2.36
N ASP A 65 3.77 -13.83 3.67
CA ASP A 65 3.56 -14.94 4.61
C ASP A 65 2.10 -15.14 4.97
N SER A 66 1.30 -14.07 4.93
CA SER A 66 -0.07 -14.10 5.37
C SER A 66 -0.90 -13.02 4.67
N ARG A 67 -2.23 -13.18 4.78
CA ARG A 67 -3.17 -12.16 4.32
C ARG A 67 -2.98 -10.83 5.06
N GLU A 68 -2.72 -10.90 6.35
CA GLU A 68 -2.50 -9.71 7.20
C GLU A 68 -1.27 -8.94 6.75
N GLN A 69 -0.17 -9.64 6.45
CA GLN A 69 1.04 -9.01 5.91
C GLN A 69 0.75 -8.36 4.56
N LEU A 70 0.00 -9.03 3.69
CA LEU A 70 -0.40 -8.48 2.40
C LEU A 70 -1.24 -7.22 2.58
N LEU A 71 -2.20 -7.21 3.51
CA LEU A 71 -3.00 -6.02 3.79
C LEU A 71 -2.16 -4.82 4.22
N GLU A 72 -1.15 -5.04 5.06
CA GLU A 72 -0.24 -3.96 5.46
C GLU A 72 0.50 -3.38 4.25
N LEU A 73 0.98 -4.25 3.35
CA LEU A 73 1.65 -3.81 2.12
C LEU A 73 0.70 -3.04 1.21
N MET A 74 -0.55 -3.49 1.09
CA MET A 74 -1.57 -2.83 0.28
C MET A 74 -1.88 -1.42 0.80
N VAL A 75 -2.09 -1.29 2.10
CA VAL A 75 -2.37 0.01 2.73
C VAL A 75 -1.22 0.98 2.50
N ASP A 76 0.00 0.54 2.75
CA ASP A 76 1.18 1.39 2.57
C ASP A 76 1.36 1.80 1.11
N GLN A 77 1.13 0.88 0.18
CA GLN A 77 1.24 1.18 -1.25
C GLN A 77 0.20 2.22 -1.68
N CYS A 78 -1.03 2.11 -1.20
CA CYS A 78 -2.06 3.11 -1.49
C CYS A 78 -1.67 4.50 -0.95
N ARG A 79 -1.06 4.55 0.22
CA ARG A 79 -0.58 5.80 0.81
C ARG A 79 0.61 6.36 0.06
N LEU A 80 1.49 5.49 -0.45
CA LEU A 80 2.64 5.91 -1.25
C LEU A 80 2.20 6.50 -2.59
N ASP A 81 1.19 5.90 -3.22
CA ASP A 81 0.72 6.27 -4.55
C ASP A 81 -0.34 7.39 -4.53
N MET A 82 -0.83 7.79 -3.34
CA MET A 82 -1.87 8.80 -3.27
C MET A 82 -1.42 10.14 -3.84
N ALA A 83 -2.34 10.82 -4.51
CA ALA A 83 -2.08 12.15 -5.02
C ALA A 83 -2.01 13.17 -3.87
N HIS A 84 -1.15 14.14 -4.03
CA HIS A 84 -0.95 15.20 -3.06
C HIS A 84 -1.26 16.55 -3.67
N THR A 85 -2.11 17.31 -2.97
CA THR A 85 -2.36 18.71 -3.32
C THR A 85 -1.26 19.58 -2.73
N ASP A 86 -0.84 20.61 -3.46
CA ASP A 86 0.15 21.56 -2.96
C ASP A 86 -0.37 22.24 -1.68
N GLN A 87 0.50 22.32 -0.69
CA GLN A 87 0.15 22.87 0.62
C GLN A 87 0.52 24.36 0.69
N ASP A 88 -0.13 25.15 -0.14
CA ASP A 88 0.05 26.62 -0.16
C ASP A 88 -0.96 27.29 0.76
N GLY A 89 -0.60 28.49 1.22
CA GLY A 89 -1.50 29.31 2.04
C GLY A 89 -1.33 29.09 3.53
N GLY A 90 -2.32 29.49 4.31
CA GLY A 90 -2.33 29.35 5.75
C GLY A 90 -2.64 27.92 6.20
N TRP A 91 -2.64 27.72 7.52
CA TRP A 91 -2.88 26.38 8.08
C TRP A 91 -4.26 25.82 7.74
N THR A 92 -5.28 26.69 7.59
CA THR A 92 -6.63 26.26 7.22
C THR A 92 -6.64 25.65 5.81
N GLU A 93 -5.99 26.31 4.86
CA GLU A 93 -5.86 25.86 3.48
C GLU A 93 -5.05 24.56 3.40
N ARG A 94 -3.98 24.48 4.18
CA ARG A 94 -3.14 23.28 4.21
C ARG A 94 -3.89 22.08 4.79
N LEU A 95 -4.65 22.27 5.87
CA LEU A 95 -5.49 21.20 6.43
C LEU A 95 -6.61 20.81 5.47
N GLY A 96 -7.19 21.78 4.76
CA GLY A 96 -8.18 21.50 3.71
C GLY A 96 -7.60 20.64 2.59
N ALA A 97 -6.36 20.90 2.18
CA ALA A 97 -5.67 20.08 1.17
C ALA A 97 -5.44 18.64 1.67
N VAL A 98 -5.01 18.48 2.92
CA VAL A 98 -4.84 17.15 3.53
C VAL A 98 -6.17 16.41 3.57
N ALA A 99 -7.24 17.06 4.00
CA ALA A 99 -8.57 16.44 4.04
C ALA A 99 -9.05 16.00 2.66
N ALA A 100 -8.81 16.83 1.63
CA ALA A 100 -9.17 16.50 0.26
C ALA A 100 -8.36 15.33 -0.28
N ASP A 101 -7.06 15.29 0.01
CA ASP A 101 -6.20 14.17 -0.39
C ASP A 101 -6.67 12.86 0.25
N ASN A 102 -7.00 12.89 1.53
CA ASN A 102 -7.52 11.71 2.23
C ASN A 102 -8.89 11.28 1.68
N ALA A 103 -9.78 12.22 1.38
CA ALA A 103 -11.08 11.90 0.78
C ALA A 103 -10.88 11.15 -0.56
N ARG A 104 -9.97 11.61 -1.40
CA ARG A 104 -9.65 10.93 -2.67
C ARG A 104 -9.06 9.55 -2.44
N LEU A 105 -8.21 9.38 -1.43
CA LEU A 105 -7.63 8.08 -1.10
C LEU A 105 -8.73 7.07 -0.74
N PHE A 106 -9.67 7.45 0.12
CA PHE A 106 -10.78 6.58 0.53
C PHE A 106 -11.80 6.37 -0.59
N ASP A 107 -12.02 7.37 -1.45
CA ASP A 107 -12.90 7.21 -2.62
C ASP A 107 -12.31 6.21 -3.62
N GLY A 108 -11.00 6.24 -3.83
CA GLY A 108 -10.33 5.31 -4.72
C GLY A 108 -10.23 3.89 -4.17
N HIS A 109 -10.16 3.77 -2.85
CA HIS A 109 -9.97 2.49 -2.15
C HIS A 109 -10.90 2.42 -0.93
N PRO A 110 -12.23 2.23 -1.14
CA PRO A 110 -13.19 2.24 -0.03
C PRO A 110 -12.90 1.23 1.07
N TRP A 111 -12.25 0.11 0.74
CA TRP A 111 -11.89 -0.93 1.70
C TRP A 111 -10.91 -0.43 2.78
N LEU A 112 -10.19 0.67 2.52
CA LEU A 112 -9.28 1.25 3.54
C LEU A 112 -10.03 1.69 4.80
N ALA A 113 -11.28 2.11 4.66
CA ALA A 113 -12.11 2.51 5.80
C ALA A 113 -12.51 1.33 6.69
N ASP A 114 -12.46 0.11 6.16
CA ASP A 114 -12.86 -1.11 6.86
C ASP A 114 -11.69 -1.82 7.53
N ILE A 115 -10.46 -1.29 7.39
CA ILE A 115 -9.30 -1.90 8.02
C ILE A 115 -9.25 -1.52 9.49
N GLU A 116 -9.46 -2.54 10.33
CA GLU A 116 -9.28 -2.45 11.77
C GLU A 116 -7.88 -2.99 12.09
N SER A 117 -6.90 -2.12 12.17
CA SER A 117 -5.56 -2.51 12.56
C SER A 117 -5.07 -1.62 13.70
N GLU A 118 -4.81 -2.23 14.83
CA GLU A 118 -4.15 -1.58 15.95
C GLU A 118 -2.63 -1.47 15.73
N ARG A 119 -2.09 -2.18 14.72
CA ARG A 119 -0.67 -2.14 14.39
C ARG A 119 -0.34 -0.94 13.54
N ALA A 120 0.69 -0.22 13.96
CA ALA A 120 1.26 0.83 13.11
C ALA A 120 1.93 0.21 11.88
N ILE A 121 1.61 0.75 10.71
CA ILE A 121 2.25 0.34 9.45
C ILE A 121 3.46 1.23 9.24
N LEU A 122 4.66 0.67 9.42
CA LEU A 122 5.93 1.41 9.40
C LEU A 122 6.58 1.37 8.00
N GLY A 123 5.81 1.70 6.98
CA GLY A 123 6.29 1.71 5.60
C GLY A 123 6.56 3.11 5.06
N PRO A 124 7.23 3.21 3.90
CA PRO A 124 7.58 4.50 3.31
C PRO A 124 6.37 5.35 2.95
N GLY A 125 5.27 4.74 2.48
CA GLY A 125 4.05 5.46 2.14
C GLY A 125 3.38 6.06 3.37
N THR A 126 3.28 5.28 4.44
CA THR A 126 2.68 5.71 5.70
C THR A 126 3.49 6.83 6.35
N LEU A 127 4.82 6.67 6.42
CA LEU A 127 5.68 7.68 7.02
C LEU A 127 5.69 8.98 6.21
N ALA A 128 5.74 8.89 4.89
CA ALA A 128 5.68 10.07 4.03
C ALA A 128 4.35 10.81 4.19
N LYS A 129 3.24 10.07 4.28
CA LYS A 129 1.92 10.65 4.51
C LYS A 129 1.85 11.40 5.84
N TYR A 130 2.31 10.78 6.93
CA TYR A 130 2.29 11.38 8.25
C TYR A 130 3.20 12.61 8.33
N GLU A 131 4.38 12.55 7.74
CA GLU A 131 5.29 13.69 7.68
C GLU A 131 4.64 14.88 6.97
N ARG A 132 3.97 14.61 5.85
CA ARG A 132 3.26 15.64 5.09
C ARG A 132 2.11 16.25 5.89
N GLU A 133 1.31 15.42 6.57
CA GLU A 133 0.18 15.87 7.38
C GLU A 133 0.64 16.66 8.60
N LEU A 134 1.72 16.23 9.25
CA LEU A 134 2.33 16.98 10.35
C LEU A 134 2.89 18.34 9.87
N GLY A 135 3.47 18.36 8.67
CA GLY A 135 3.96 19.61 8.07
C GLY A 135 2.83 20.62 7.84
N ALA A 136 1.63 20.15 7.54
CA ALA A 136 0.48 21.01 7.29
C ALA A 136 0.02 21.79 8.54
N VAL A 137 0.26 21.26 9.75
CA VAL A 137 -0.12 21.91 11.01
C VAL A 137 1.03 22.71 11.64
N GLN A 138 2.21 22.65 11.07
CA GLN A 138 3.34 23.46 11.50
C GLN A 138 3.25 24.86 10.87
N SER A 139 3.42 25.85 11.71
CA SER A 139 3.42 27.25 11.26
C SER A 139 4.78 27.67 10.73
#